data_cca4680670669ee677b72375a10a9a29
#
_entry.id   cca4680670669ee677b72375a10a9a29
#
_cell.length_a   1.000
_cell.length_b   1.000
_cell.length_c   1.000
_cell.angle_alpha   90.00
_cell.angle_beta   90.00
_cell.angle_gamma   90.00
#
_symmetry.space_group_name_H-M   'P 1'
#
loop_
_entity.id
_entity.type
_entity.pdbx_description
1 polymer ?
#
loop_
_entity_poly.entity_id
_entity_poly.type
_entity_poly.pdbx_seq_one_letter_code
_entity_poly.pdbx_strand_id
1 'polypeptide(L)'
;TNKHLWSSLALSAALFLSACNGNEETVKTKAEESTKVEAVTIENEGMTITYEDAPTKAVSLNQHVTEIMLALGLEDSMVGTAYLDDEIYEPLQAAYEEVPVLAEQYPSKEQIISVEADFLYGGWASAFNEKNIATREELKDLGIDSYLQSSSVKVAPTLEDIQNDIKNIASIFRVDDRGEQLIEEMNEEIAAIQAKIPEVQEPLKVLVFDSGDTEVFTATQNFMNTLVTMAGGQNVFGDIEDNWATVSKEDAVERAADVVVIIDYGT
;
A
#
# COMPACT_ATOMS: atom_id res chain seq x y z
N THR A 1 -18.91 22.88 -69.07
CA THR A 1 -19.90 22.45 -70.13
C THR A 1 -20.59 21.18 -69.72
N ASN A 2 -21.87 21.38 -69.49
CA ASN A 2 -22.97 20.47 -69.82
C ASN A 2 -23.11 19.20 -68.98
N LYS A 3 -24.13 19.09 -68.16
CA LYS A 3 -25.59 19.10 -68.32
C LYS A 3 -26.17 17.69 -68.32
N HIS A 4 -27.13 17.55 -67.40
CA HIS A 4 -28.49 16.99 -67.57
C HIS A 4 -28.61 15.47 -67.32
N LEU A 5 -29.67 14.88 -66.86
CA LEU A 5 -31.00 15.27 -66.31
C LEU A 5 -31.69 13.97 -65.91
N TRP A 6 -32.54 14.00 -64.86
CA TRP A 6 -33.84 13.38 -64.67
C TRP A 6 -34.03 11.90 -65.05
N SER A 7 -34.79 11.06 -64.40
CA SER A 7 -36.20 11.12 -63.91
C SER A 7 -36.50 9.84 -63.08
N SER A 8 -37.17 9.94 -61.99
CA SER A 8 -38.64 9.79 -61.79
C SER A 8 -39.20 8.37 -61.79
N LEU A 9 -39.85 8.07 -60.66
CA LEU A 9 -41.17 7.47 -60.45
C LEU A 9 -41.36 5.96 -60.71
N ALA A 10 -41.79 5.23 -59.67
CA ALA A 10 -43.18 4.77 -59.49
C ALA A 10 -43.27 3.80 -58.26
N LEU A 11 -43.97 4.17 -57.38
CA LEU A 11 -45.07 3.68 -56.56
C LEU A 11 -45.66 2.34 -57.06
N SER A 12 -45.62 1.32 -56.15
CA SER A 12 -46.65 0.26 -56.14
C SER A 12 -46.81 -0.29 -54.73
N ALA A 13 -47.93 0.04 -54.13
CA ALA A 13 -48.47 -0.58 -52.91
C ALA A 13 -49.04 -1.97 -53.26
N ALA A 14 -48.72 -2.94 -52.42
CA ALA A 14 -49.51 -4.19 -52.35
C ALA A 14 -49.69 -4.55 -50.91
N LEU A 15 -50.89 -4.31 -50.43
CA LEU A 15 -51.44 -4.86 -49.19
C LEU A 15 -51.71 -6.34 -49.38
N PHE A 16 -51.14 -7.16 -48.49
CA PHE A 16 -51.70 -8.47 -48.19
C PHE A 16 -51.85 -8.60 -46.66
N LEU A 17 -53.08 -8.52 -46.20
CA LEU A 17 -53.49 -9.05 -44.93
C LEU A 17 -53.53 -10.57 -45.03
N SER A 18 -52.83 -11.24 -44.11
CA SER A 18 -53.22 -12.59 -43.68
C SER A 18 -52.90 -12.74 -42.21
N ALA A 19 -53.90 -13.26 -41.52
CA ALA A 19 -54.01 -13.30 -40.07
C ALA A 19 -53.29 -14.48 -39.47
N CYS A 20 -52.92 -14.32 -38.18
CA CYS A 20 -52.83 -15.28 -37.08
C CYS A 20 -51.93 -16.49 -37.23
N ASN A 21 -50.82 -16.50 -36.53
CA ASN A 21 -50.66 -17.39 -35.37
C ASN A 21 -49.53 -16.93 -34.48
N GLY A 22 -49.76 -16.95 -33.15
CA GLY A 22 -48.84 -16.40 -32.18
C GLY A 22 -47.57 -17.22 -32.03
N ASN A 23 -46.50 -16.48 -31.93
CA ASN A 23 -45.34 -16.83 -31.08
C ASN A 23 -44.64 -15.53 -30.76
N GLU A 24 -44.82 -15.04 -29.54
CA GLU A 24 -44.05 -13.95 -28.97
C GLU A 24 -42.61 -14.44 -28.78
N GLU A 25 -41.74 -14.23 -29.72
CA GLU A 25 -40.31 -14.17 -29.44
C GLU A 25 -40.02 -12.86 -28.72
N THR A 26 -40.03 -12.95 -27.41
CA THR A 26 -39.43 -11.94 -26.54
C THR A 26 -37.96 -11.81 -26.92
N VAL A 27 -37.63 -10.72 -27.59
CA VAL A 27 -36.25 -10.23 -27.70
C VAL A 27 -35.80 -9.95 -26.25
N LYS A 28 -35.15 -10.94 -25.64
CA LYS A 28 -34.40 -10.74 -24.41
C LYS A 28 -33.25 -9.81 -24.78
N THR A 29 -33.42 -8.53 -24.51
CA THR A 29 -32.33 -7.60 -24.33
C THR A 29 -31.45 -8.23 -23.26
N LYS A 30 -30.27 -8.69 -23.66
CA LYS A 30 -29.24 -9.16 -22.77
C LYS A 30 -28.86 -7.92 -21.94
N ALA A 31 -29.45 -7.79 -20.75
CA ALA A 31 -28.93 -6.88 -19.76
C ALA A 31 -27.46 -7.24 -19.60
N GLU A 32 -26.58 -6.30 -19.82
CA GLU A 32 -25.19 -6.42 -19.41
C GLU A 32 -25.26 -6.72 -17.90
N GLU A 33 -24.90 -7.92 -17.57
CA GLU A 33 -24.66 -8.33 -16.19
C GLU A 33 -23.43 -7.52 -15.76
N SER A 34 -23.68 -6.35 -15.16
CA SER A 34 -22.69 -5.65 -14.36
C SER A 34 -22.20 -6.68 -13.36
N THR A 35 -21.01 -7.22 -13.57
CA THR A 35 -20.31 -8.02 -12.57
C THR A 35 -20.13 -7.09 -11.37
N LYS A 36 -21.01 -7.24 -10.37
CA LYS A 36 -20.89 -6.53 -9.11
C LYS A 36 -19.57 -6.99 -8.50
N VAL A 37 -18.60 -6.11 -8.46
CA VAL A 37 -17.32 -6.37 -7.78
C VAL A 37 -17.68 -6.67 -6.33
N GLU A 38 -17.19 -7.78 -5.80
CA GLU A 38 -17.48 -8.20 -4.43
C GLU A 38 -16.79 -7.22 -3.46
N ALA A 39 -17.54 -6.75 -2.46
CA ALA A 39 -17.01 -5.88 -1.43
C ALA A 39 -15.93 -6.60 -0.62
N VAL A 40 -14.84 -5.92 -0.29
CA VAL A 40 -13.75 -6.44 0.54
C VAL A 40 -13.87 -5.87 1.94
N THR A 41 -13.92 -6.76 2.94
CA THR A 41 -13.95 -6.34 4.34
C THR A 41 -12.65 -6.72 5.01
N ILE A 42 -11.96 -5.73 5.58
CA ILE A 42 -10.69 -5.87 6.27
C ILE A 42 -10.84 -5.44 7.73
N GLU A 43 -10.35 -6.27 8.62
CA GLU A 43 -10.11 -5.91 10.01
C GLU A 43 -8.66 -5.40 10.14
N ASN A 44 -8.48 -4.15 10.57
CA ASN A 44 -7.18 -3.50 10.63
C ASN A 44 -7.09 -2.57 11.83
N GLU A 45 -6.23 -2.93 12.79
CA GLU A 45 -5.90 -2.13 13.97
C GLU A 45 -7.14 -1.60 14.70
N GLY A 46 -8.04 -2.52 15.07
CA GLY A 46 -9.25 -2.25 15.84
C GLY A 46 -10.41 -1.66 15.03
N MET A 47 -10.28 -1.49 13.73
CA MET A 47 -11.36 -1.07 12.84
C MET A 47 -11.70 -2.18 11.84
N THR A 48 -12.99 -2.37 11.58
CA THR A 48 -13.49 -3.19 10.48
C THR A 48 -14.02 -2.26 9.39
N ILE A 49 -13.42 -2.28 8.22
CA ILE A 49 -13.79 -1.42 7.09
C ILE A 49 -14.21 -2.30 5.92
N THR A 50 -15.34 -1.98 5.31
CA THR A 50 -15.82 -2.60 4.08
C THR A 50 -15.60 -1.64 2.93
N TYR A 51 -14.77 -2.04 1.98
CA TYR A 51 -14.48 -1.33 0.74
C TYR A 51 -15.42 -1.86 -0.33
N GLU A 52 -16.47 -1.09 -0.64
CA GLU A 52 -17.46 -1.47 -1.68
C GLU A 52 -16.81 -1.47 -3.07
N ASP A 53 -16.01 -0.44 -3.34
CA ASP A 53 -15.24 -0.28 -4.57
C ASP A 53 -13.74 -0.12 -4.24
N ALA A 54 -12.87 -0.32 -5.24
CA ALA A 54 -11.45 -0.02 -5.10
C ALA A 54 -11.25 1.51 -4.99
N PRO A 55 -10.38 1.99 -4.09
CA PRO A 55 -10.05 3.41 -4.02
C PRO A 55 -9.43 3.91 -5.32
N THR A 56 -9.71 5.16 -5.66
CA THR A 56 -9.24 5.81 -6.89
C THR A 56 -8.45 7.09 -6.65
N LYS A 57 -8.45 7.57 -5.41
CA LYS A 57 -7.79 8.81 -4.98
C LYS A 57 -7.04 8.57 -3.67
N ALA A 58 -6.10 7.66 -3.69
CA ALA A 58 -5.33 7.29 -2.51
C ALA A 58 -4.21 8.28 -2.21
N VAL A 59 -3.90 8.43 -0.93
CA VAL A 59 -2.70 9.11 -0.44
C VAL A 59 -1.90 8.14 0.42
N SER A 60 -0.63 7.94 0.09
CA SER A 60 0.30 7.19 0.93
C SER A 60 1.07 8.13 1.87
N LEU A 61 1.27 7.68 3.10
CA LEU A 61 1.85 8.45 4.19
C LEU A 61 3.01 7.67 4.79
N ASN A 62 4.23 8.08 4.51
CA ASN A 62 5.51 7.44 4.79
C ASN A 62 6.05 6.59 3.63
N GLN A 63 7.38 6.52 3.54
CA GLN A 63 8.09 5.93 2.40
C GLN A 63 7.75 4.47 2.16
N HIS A 64 7.86 3.62 3.18
CA HIS A 64 7.68 2.17 3.03
C HIS A 64 6.29 1.77 2.50
N VAL A 65 5.23 2.49 2.86
CA VAL A 65 3.89 2.24 2.33
C VAL A 65 3.69 2.86 0.95
N THR A 66 4.38 3.96 0.64
CA THR A 66 4.45 4.52 -0.71
C THR A 66 5.08 3.51 -1.66
N GLU A 67 6.22 2.92 -1.28
CA GLU A 67 6.91 1.91 -2.08
C GLU A 67 6.07 0.64 -2.27
N ILE A 68 5.29 0.21 -1.26
CA ILE A 68 4.34 -0.92 -1.42
C ILE A 68 3.29 -0.59 -2.49
N MET A 69 2.69 0.60 -2.46
CA MET A 69 1.69 0.99 -3.46
C MET A 69 2.30 1.03 -4.87
N LEU A 70 3.49 1.61 -5.01
CA LEU A 70 4.20 1.68 -6.30
C LEU A 70 4.60 0.27 -6.80
N ALA A 71 5.08 -0.61 -5.91
CA ALA A 71 5.42 -1.99 -6.26
C ALA A 71 4.18 -2.80 -6.72
N LEU A 72 3.00 -2.44 -6.23
CA LEU A 72 1.72 -2.99 -6.69
C LEU A 72 1.23 -2.33 -7.99
N GLY A 73 1.93 -1.32 -8.54
CA GLY A 73 1.55 -0.59 -9.75
C GLY A 73 0.26 0.21 -9.55
N LEU A 74 0.14 0.92 -8.43
CA LEU A 74 -1.04 1.68 -8.03
C LEU A 74 -0.87 3.20 -8.20
N GLU A 75 0.16 3.66 -8.88
CA GLU A 75 0.44 5.08 -9.12
C GLU A 75 -0.75 5.83 -9.73
N ASP A 76 -1.46 5.20 -10.66
CA ASP A 76 -2.68 5.75 -11.29
C ASP A 76 -3.86 5.93 -10.30
N SER A 77 -3.83 5.24 -9.18
CA SER A 77 -4.84 5.34 -8.11
C SER A 77 -4.43 6.31 -7.00
N MET A 78 -3.24 6.94 -7.12
CA MET A 78 -2.69 7.82 -6.12
C MET A 78 -2.86 9.29 -6.53
N VAL A 79 -3.44 10.10 -5.65
CA VAL A 79 -3.51 11.56 -5.80
C VAL A 79 -2.43 12.28 -5.01
N GLY A 80 -1.64 11.54 -4.23
CA GLY A 80 -0.51 12.10 -3.52
C GLY A 80 0.22 11.13 -2.62
N THR A 81 1.40 11.58 -2.21
CA THR A 81 2.24 10.94 -1.19
C THR A 81 2.83 12.00 -0.28
N ALA A 82 3.30 11.61 0.89
CA ALA A 82 3.98 12.50 1.83
C ALA A 82 4.87 11.73 2.82
N TYR A 83 5.75 12.47 3.48
CA TYR A 83 6.62 11.99 4.55
C TYR A 83 7.55 10.87 4.07
N LEU A 84 8.36 11.18 3.08
CA LEU A 84 9.44 10.31 2.64
C LEU A 84 10.68 10.61 3.48
N ASP A 85 11.41 9.57 3.81
CA ASP A 85 12.61 9.66 4.65
C ASP A 85 13.86 9.88 3.81
N ASP A 86 13.90 9.34 2.58
CA ASP A 86 15.03 9.40 1.65
C ASP A 86 14.56 9.17 0.20
N GLU A 87 15.47 8.94 -0.73
CA GLU A 87 15.16 8.59 -2.12
C GLU A 87 14.36 7.29 -2.20
N ILE A 88 13.37 7.27 -3.08
CA ILE A 88 12.57 6.05 -3.38
C ILE A 88 13.49 4.98 -4.01
N TYR A 89 13.22 3.72 -3.68
CA TYR A 89 13.91 2.58 -4.28
C TYR A 89 13.97 2.70 -5.81
N GLU A 90 15.18 2.69 -6.37
CA GLU A 90 15.46 3.04 -7.77
C GLU A 90 14.51 2.41 -8.80
N PRO A 91 14.15 1.11 -8.72
CA PRO A 91 13.20 0.52 -9.66
C PRO A 91 11.79 1.13 -9.63
N LEU A 92 11.40 1.83 -8.56
CA LEU A 92 10.09 2.47 -8.39
C LEU A 92 10.10 3.97 -8.71
N GLN A 93 11.28 4.55 -8.96
CA GLN A 93 11.45 5.98 -9.15
C GLN A 93 10.57 6.55 -10.27
N ALA A 94 10.47 5.85 -11.41
CA ALA A 94 9.67 6.30 -12.53
C ALA A 94 8.16 6.37 -12.21
N ALA A 95 7.63 5.40 -11.46
CA ALA A 95 6.25 5.41 -11.00
C ALA A 95 6.02 6.50 -9.94
N TYR A 96 7.02 6.71 -9.06
CA TYR A 96 6.96 7.76 -8.05
C TYR A 96 6.86 9.17 -8.65
N GLU A 97 7.59 9.45 -9.74
CA GLU A 97 7.57 10.75 -10.42
C GLU A 97 6.20 11.14 -10.98
N GLU A 98 5.29 10.17 -11.18
CA GLU A 98 3.90 10.41 -11.59
C GLU A 98 2.99 10.81 -10.40
N VAL A 99 3.43 10.61 -9.15
CA VAL A 99 2.62 10.87 -7.95
C VAL A 99 2.98 12.21 -7.31
N PRO A 100 2.01 13.13 -7.12
CA PRO A 100 2.27 14.41 -6.47
C PRO A 100 2.73 14.26 -5.01
N VAL A 101 3.79 14.97 -4.61
CA VAL A 101 4.20 15.09 -3.21
C VAL A 101 3.38 16.20 -2.54
N LEU A 102 2.55 15.87 -1.57
CA LEU A 102 1.65 16.81 -0.91
C LEU A 102 2.35 17.63 0.18
N ALA A 103 3.29 17.02 0.89
CA ALA A 103 4.00 17.66 1.98
C ALA A 103 5.32 16.89 2.28
N GLU A 104 6.29 17.57 2.88
CA GLU A 104 7.55 16.95 3.37
C GLU A 104 7.31 16.05 4.60
N GLN A 105 6.31 16.38 5.41
CA GLN A 105 5.83 15.58 6.55
C GLN A 105 4.36 15.24 6.34
N TYR A 106 3.60 14.94 7.40
CA TYR A 106 2.16 14.68 7.25
C TYR A 106 1.43 15.91 6.73
N PRO A 107 0.62 15.78 5.67
CA PRO A 107 -0.22 16.86 5.20
C PRO A 107 -1.31 17.20 6.22
N SER A 108 -1.83 18.43 6.17
CA SER A 108 -2.98 18.79 6.98
C SER A 108 -4.27 18.10 6.48
N LYS A 109 -5.29 18.02 7.34
CA LYS A 109 -6.62 17.50 6.97
C LYS A 109 -7.19 18.27 5.77
N GLU A 110 -6.99 19.58 5.71
CA GLU A 110 -7.46 20.43 4.61
C GLU A 110 -6.75 20.07 3.28
N GLN A 111 -5.47 19.74 3.31
CA GLN A 111 -4.75 19.28 2.11
C GLN A 111 -5.31 17.94 1.62
N ILE A 112 -5.56 16.98 2.53
CA ILE A 112 -6.20 15.70 2.19
C ILE A 112 -7.57 15.90 1.55
N ILE A 113 -8.40 16.77 2.12
CA ILE A 113 -9.72 17.09 1.56
C ILE A 113 -9.59 17.78 0.20
N SER A 114 -8.61 18.67 0.03
CA SER A 114 -8.44 19.44 -1.20
C SER A 114 -8.06 18.59 -2.43
N VAL A 115 -7.42 17.45 -2.22
CA VAL A 115 -7.11 16.47 -3.28
C VAL A 115 -8.23 15.44 -3.45
N GLU A 116 -9.35 15.62 -2.72
CA GLU A 116 -10.51 14.72 -2.73
C GLU A 116 -10.13 13.25 -2.45
N ALA A 117 -9.19 13.03 -1.54
CA ALA A 117 -8.76 11.68 -1.20
C ALA A 117 -9.93 10.81 -0.73
N ASP A 118 -9.99 9.58 -1.21
CA ASP A 118 -10.96 8.55 -0.79
C ASP A 118 -10.33 7.46 0.09
N PHE A 119 -8.98 7.42 0.15
CA PHE A 119 -8.24 6.43 0.92
C PHE A 119 -6.90 6.98 1.43
N LEU A 120 -6.55 6.66 2.67
CA LEU A 120 -5.24 6.94 3.25
C LEU A 120 -4.53 5.65 3.68
N TYR A 121 -3.31 5.44 3.20
CA TYR A 121 -2.44 4.38 3.68
C TYR A 121 -1.36 4.96 4.58
N GLY A 122 -1.49 4.75 5.89
CA GLY A 122 -0.51 5.22 6.88
C GLY A 122 0.52 4.16 7.22
N GLY A 123 1.79 4.53 7.16
CA GLY A 123 2.90 3.68 7.58
C GLY A 123 3.04 3.59 9.10
N TRP A 124 2.69 4.65 9.80
CA TRP A 124 2.79 4.76 11.26
C TRP A 124 1.48 5.28 11.87
N ALA A 125 1.17 4.84 13.10
CA ALA A 125 0.00 5.32 13.85
C ALA A 125 0.01 6.85 14.07
N SER A 126 1.17 7.48 14.01
CA SER A 126 1.31 8.94 14.14
C SER A 126 0.61 9.72 13.03
N ALA A 127 0.35 9.14 11.86
CA ALA A 127 -0.45 9.77 10.81
C ALA A 127 -1.90 10.03 11.26
N PHE A 128 -2.45 9.11 12.04
CA PHE A 128 -3.87 9.04 12.37
C PHE A 128 -4.19 9.56 13.78
N ASN A 129 -3.88 10.83 14.02
CA ASN A 129 -4.25 11.52 15.25
C ASN A 129 -4.61 13.00 14.97
N GLU A 130 -5.27 13.65 15.95
CA GLU A 130 -5.75 15.02 15.85
C GLU A 130 -4.64 16.09 15.66
N LYS A 131 -3.39 15.76 16.00
CA LYS A 131 -2.26 16.70 15.88
C LYS A 131 -1.67 16.71 14.46
N ASN A 132 -1.83 15.62 13.72
CA ASN A 132 -1.31 15.48 12.36
C ASN A 132 -2.47 15.62 11.35
N ILE A 133 -3.10 14.52 10.94
CA ILE A 133 -4.15 14.60 9.92
C ILE A 133 -5.54 14.59 10.58
N ALA A 134 -5.92 13.45 11.14
CA ALA A 134 -7.19 13.18 11.82
C ALA A 134 -7.15 11.77 12.41
N THR A 135 -8.08 11.42 13.28
CA THR A 135 -8.28 10.01 13.65
C THR A 135 -8.89 9.22 12.49
N ARG A 136 -8.74 7.91 12.48
CA ARG A 136 -9.32 7.05 11.44
C ARG A 136 -10.84 7.07 11.45
N GLU A 137 -11.45 7.25 12.63
CA GLU A 137 -12.90 7.43 12.80
C GLU A 137 -13.38 8.73 12.16
N GLU A 138 -12.66 9.86 12.40
CA GLU A 138 -12.99 11.14 11.77
C GLU A 138 -12.86 11.07 10.25
N LEU A 139 -11.82 10.39 9.73
CA LEU A 139 -11.65 10.19 8.29
C LEU A 139 -12.80 9.40 7.70
N LYS A 140 -13.24 8.34 8.38
CA LYS A 140 -14.39 7.55 7.95
C LYS A 140 -15.69 8.36 7.92
N ASP A 141 -15.90 9.24 8.90
CA ASP A 141 -17.05 10.15 8.93
C ASP A 141 -17.03 11.15 7.77
N LEU A 142 -15.84 11.47 7.24
CA LEU A 142 -15.64 12.30 6.04
C LEU A 142 -15.76 11.49 4.73
N GLY A 143 -15.97 10.19 4.80
CA GLY A 143 -16.02 9.30 3.64
C GLY A 143 -14.63 8.92 3.09
N ILE A 144 -13.59 9.04 3.91
CA ILE A 144 -12.22 8.67 3.59
C ILE A 144 -11.88 7.39 4.35
N ASP A 145 -11.70 6.29 3.63
CA ASP A 145 -11.26 5.04 4.22
C ASP A 145 -9.76 5.08 4.54
N SER A 146 -9.31 4.20 5.42
CA SER A 146 -7.90 4.19 5.82
C SER A 146 -7.40 2.80 6.12
N TYR A 147 -6.12 2.58 5.90
CA TYR A 147 -5.39 1.40 6.34
C TYR A 147 -4.13 1.84 7.09
N LEU A 148 -3.88 1.24 8.25
CA LEU A 148 -2.64 1.41 8.99
C LEU A 148 -1.79 0.16 8.80
N GLN A 149 -0.54 0.33 8.39
CA GLN A 149 0.43 -0.76 8.25
C GLN A 149 0.53 -1.52 9.59
N SER A 150 -0.10 -2.70 9.67
CA SER A 150 -0.19 -3.48 10.92
C SER A 150 1.17 -3.95 11.39
N SER A 151 2.04 -4.34 10.48
CA SER A 151 3.41 -4.76 10.79
C SER A 151 4.27 -3.64 11.40
N SER A 152 3.93 -2.37 11.18
CA SER A 152 4.65 -1.22 11.76
C SER A 152 4.32 -0.98 13.24
N VAL A 153 3.15 -1.42 13.70
CA VAL A 153 2.69 -1.22 15.08
C VAL A 153 2.76 -2.49 15.92
N LYS A 154 2.94 -3.63 15.29
CA LYS A 154 3.10 -4.92 15.95
C LYS A 154 4.48 -5.04 16.57
N VAL A 155 4.55 -5.54 17.81
CA VAL A 155 5.81 -5.93 18.45
C VAL A 155 6.26 -7.28 17.88
N ALA A 156 7.52 -7.41 17.56
CA ALA A 156 8.12 -8.57 16.88
C ALA A 156 7.39 -9.00 15.59
N PRO A 157 7.21 -8.08 14.63
CA PRO A 157 6.57 -8.42 13.35
C PRO A 157 7.42 -9.40 12.58
N THR A 158 6.74 -10.32 11.88
CA THR A 158 7.35 -11.32 11.01
C THR A 158 7.29 -10.88 9.53
N LEU A 159 7.99 -11.61 8.65
CA LEU A 159 7.83 -11.42 7.21
C LEU A 159 6.38 -11.68 6.76
N GLU A 160 5.69 -12.66 7.39
CA GLU A 160 4.28 -12.94 7.10
C GLU A 160 3.37 -11.75 7.43
N ASP A 161 3.67 -10.97 8.47
CA ASP A 161 2.91 -9.76 8.80
C ASP A 161 3.03 -8.70 7.70
N ILE A 162 4.25 -8.48 7.16
CA ILE A 162 4.45 -7.61 5.99
C ILE A 162 3.67 -8.12 4.78
N GLN A 163 3.75 -9.43 4.50
CA GLN A 163 3.02 -10.03 3.38
C GLN A 163 1.50 -9.94 3.55
N ASN A 164 1.00 -9.99 4.77
CA ASN A 164 -0.42 -9.79 5.04
C ASN A 164 -0.85 -8.34 4.79
N ASP A 165 -0.04 -7.36 5.15
CA ASP A 165 -0.29 -5.96 4.78
C ASP A 165 -0.34 -5.79 3.25
N ILE A 166 0.61 -6.37 2.51
CA ILE A 166 0.63 -6.35 1.03
C ILE A 166 -0.65 -7.00 0.47
N LYS A 167 -1.06 -8.17 0.97
CA LYS A 167 -2.29 -8.84 0.54
C LYS A 167 -3.53 -7.99 0.80
N ASN A 168 -3.62 -7.38 1.97
CA ASN A 168 -4.75 -6.53 2.31
C ASN A 168 -4.86 -5.32 1.37
N ILE A 169 -3.74 -4.63 1.10
CA ILE A 169 -3.71 -3.51 0.15
C ILE A 169 -4.07 -4.00 -1.26
N ALA A 170 -3.48 -5.11 -1.72
CA ALA A 170 -3.80 -5.69 -3.02
C ALA A 170 -5.30 -6.00 -3.15
N SER A 171 -5.91 -6.58 -2.12
CA SER A 171 -7.35 -6.89 -2.11
C SER A 171 -8.22 -5.63 -2.07
N ILE A 172 -7.86 -4.61 -1.29
CA ILE A 172 -8.56 -3.32 -1.25
C ILE A 172 -8.61 -2.69 -2.65
N PHE A 173 -7.48 -2.73 -3.37
CA PHE A 173 -7.36 -2.16 -4.72
C PHE A 173 -7.73 -3.14 -5.84
N ARG A 174 -8.18 -4.37 -5.53
CA ARG A 174 -8.57 -5.40 -6.51
C ARG A 174 -7.44 -5.79 -7.47
N VAL A 175 -6.23 -5.88 -6.94
CA VAL A 175 -5.01 -6.29 -7.65
C VAL A 175 -4.34 -7.50 -6.98
N ASP A 176 -5.15 -8.44 -6.50
CA ASP A 176 -4.69 -9.61 -5.73
C ASP A 176 -3.56 -10.37 -6.43
N ASP A 177 -3.66 -10.58 -7.75
CA ASP A 177 -2.63 -11.25 -8.55
C ASP A 177 -1.27 -10.52 -8.48
N ARG A 178 -1.27 -9.18 -8.42
CA ARG A 178 -0.04 -8.38 -8.28
C ARG A 178 0.55 -8.52 -6.87
N GLY A 179 -0.33 -8.60 -5.86
CA GLY A 179 0.07 -8.84 -4.47
C GLY A 179 0.73 -10.21 -4.30
N GLU A 180 0.15 -11.25 -4.90
CA GLU A 180 0.71 -12.60 -4.89
C GLU A 180 2.07 -12.65 -5.59
N GLN A 181 2.19 -12.03 -6.77
CA GLN A 181 3.44 -11.94 -7.51
C GLN A 181 4.53 -11.21 -6.72
N LEU A 182 4.24 -10.05 -6.13
CA LEU A 182 5.20 -9.30 -5.32
C LEU A 182 5.71 -10.13 -4.13
N ILE A 183 4.82 -10.86 -3.45
CA ILE A 183 5.17 -11.72 -2.34
C ILE A 183 6.05 -12.90 -2.80
N GLU A 184 5.76 -13.49 -3.95
CA GLU A 184 6.57 -14.57 -4.52
C GLU A 184 7.99 -14.08 -4.85
N GLU A 185 8.12 -12.94 -5.53
CA GLU A 185 9.40 -12.29 -5.84
C GLU A 185 10.21 -11.98 -4.57
N MET A 186 9.58 -11.41 -3.54
CA MET A 186 10.22 -11.16 -2.23
C MET A 186 10.73 -12.46 -1.60
N ASN A 187 9.93 -13.52 -1.61
CA ASN A 187 10.32 -14.80 -1.03
C ASN A 187 11.49 -15.44 -1.79
N GLU A 188 11.52 -15.36 -3.11
CA GLU A 188 12.60 -15.86 -3.94
C GLU A 188 13.91 -15.11 -3.66
N GLU A 189 13.86 -13.77 -3.58
CA GLU A 189 15.03 -12.97 -3.26
C GLU A 189 15.57 -13.28 -1.86
N ILE A 190 14.71 -13.32 -0.86
CA ILE A 190 15.08 -13.66 0.51
C ILE A 190 15.70 -15.04 0.57
N ALA A 191 15.11 -16.05 -0.07
CA ALA A 191 15.66 -17.41 -0.12
C ALA A 191 17.02 -17.44 -0.81
N ALA A 192 17.20 -16.69 -1.90
CA ALA A 192 18.47 -16.61 -2.62
C ALA A 192 19.58 -15.93 -1.78
N ILE A 193 19.24 -14.97 -0.93
CA ILE A 193 20.17 -14.33 0.01
C ILE A 193 20.50 -15.29 1.14
N GLN A 194 19.49 -15.89 1.78
CA GLN A 194 19.66 -16.80 2.91
C GLN A 194 20.52 -18.02 2.54
N ALA A 195 20.38 -18.53 1.30
CA ALA A 195 21.23 -19.63 0.80
C ALA A 195 22.73 -19.29 0.72
N LYS A 196 23.08 -17.99 0.76
CA LYS A 196 24.47 -17.51 0.75
C LYS A 196 25.02 -17.26 2.15
N ILE A 197 24.14 -17.18 3.17
CA ILE A 197 24.54 -16.97 4.56
C ILE A 197 25.12 -18.28 5.08
N PRO A 198 26.38 -18.30 5.57
CA PRO A 198 26.94 -19.51 6.14
C PRO A 198 26.22 -19.88 7.45
N GLU A 199 26.29 -21.15 7.82
CA GLU A 199 25.81 -21.58 9.14
C GLU A 199 26.58 -20.82 10.23
N VAL A 200 25.88 -20.00 11.01
CA VAL A 200 26.49 -19.15 12.04
C VAL A 200 26.33 -19.83 13.40
N GLN A 201 27.45 -20.18 14.03
CA GLN A 201 27.44 -20.80 15.37
C GLN A 201 27.30 -19.76 16.47
N GLU A 202 27.91 -18.58 16.29
CA GLU A 202 27.78 -17.43 17.19
C GLU A 202 27.30 -16.23 16.37
N PRO A 203 26.02 -15.83 16.50
CA PRO A 203 25.50 -14.66 15.79
C PRO A 203 26.27 -13.39 16.14
N LEU A 204 26.57 -12.56 15.16
CA LEU A 204 27.11 -11.22 15.40
C LEU A 204 26.09 -10.38 16.16
N LYS A 205 26.55 -9.70 17.18
CA LYS A 205 25.76 -8.75 17.96
C LYS A 205 25.62 -7.44 17.18
N VAL A 206 24.41 -7.04 16.90
CA VAL A 206 24.09 -5.87 16.08
C VAL A 206 23.37 -4.82 16.93
N LEU A 207 23.88 -3.61 16.94
CA LEU A 207 23.17 -2.42 17.39
C LEU A 207 22.56 -1.73 16.16
N VAL A 208 21.26 -1.50 16.17
CA VAL A 208 20.62 -0.63 15.18
C VAL A 208 20.46 0.77 15.76
N PHE A 209 21.32 1.68 15.35
CA PHE A 209 21.32 3.07 15.81
C PHE A 209 20.46 3.92 14.88
N ASP A 210 19.41 4.53 15.41
CA ASP A 210 18.57 5.48 14.68
C ASP A 210 19.09 6.91 14.89
N SER A 211 19.09 7.36 16.13
CA SER A 211 19.47 8.75 16.46
C SER A 211 19.90 8.89 17.92
N GLY A 212 20.33 10.09 18.28
CA GLY A 212 20.58 10.50 19.65
C GLY A 212 21.99 11.00 19.92
N ASP A 213 22.09 12.02 20.78
CA ASP A 213 23.33 12.66 21.21
C ASP A 213 23.81 12.21 22.61
N THR A 214 22.92 12.25 23.59
CA THR A 214 23.21 11.88 24.99
C THR A 214 22.73 10.48 25.33
N GLU A 215 21.71 10.03 24.65
CA GLU A 215 21.12 8.69 24.72
C GLU A 215 21.14 8.09 23.30
N VAL A 216 20.77 6.85 23.17
CA VAL A 216 20.67 6.12 21.90
C VAL A 216 19.20 5.76 21.67
N PHE A 217 18.61 6.26 20.57
CA PHE A 217 17.36 5.75 20.07
C PHE A 217 17.65 4.58 19.14
N THR A 218 17.06 3.42 19.41
CA THR A 218 17.41 2.16 18.77
C THR A 218 16.19 1.30 18.45
N ALA A 219 16.32 0.53 17.39
CA ALA A 219 15.35 -0.51 17.07
C ALA A 219 15.44 -1.65 18.09
N THR A 220 14.30 -2.05 18.61
CA THR A 220 14.16 -3.18 19.53
C THR A 220 13.44 -4.33 18.83
N GLN A 221 12.20 -4.66 19.16
CA GLN A 221 11.45 -5.72 18.48
C GLN A 221 10.56 -5.17 17.35
N ASN A 222 11.10 -4.33 16.46
CA ASN A 222 10.48 -3.94 15.22
C ASN A 222 10.95 -4.82 14.04
N PHE A 223 10.55 -4.49 12.80
CA PHE A 223 10.92 -5.30 11.64
C PHE A 223 12.43 -5.33 11.36
N MET A 224 13.20 -4.30 11.76
CA MET A 224 14.66 -4.32 11.67
C MET A 224 15.27 -5.45 12.50
N ASN A 225 14.71 -5.73 13.67
CA ASN A 225 15.13 -6.88 14.48
C ASN A 225 14.90 -8.21 13.75
N THR A 226 13.77 -8.33 13.05
CA THR A 226 13.46 -9.51 12.22
C THR A 226 14.45 -9.65 11.08
N LEU A 227 14.80 -8.57 10.38
CA LEU A 227 15.80 -8.58 9.32
C LEU A 227 17.19 -8.95 9.83
N VAL A 228 17.62 -8.42 10.97
CA VAL A 228 18.89 -8.77 11.62
C VAL A 228 18.92 -10.28 11.91
N THR A 229 17.84 -10.84 12.45
CA THR A 229 17.74 -12.28 12.74
C THR A 229 17.76 -13.11 11.47
N MET A 230 17.05 -12.71 10.42
CA MET A 230 17.04 -13.39 9.11
C MET A 230 18.41 -13.37 8.44
N ALA A 231 19.22 -12.33 8.71
CA ALA A 231 20.60 -12.22 8.26
C ALA A 231 21.60 -13.01 9.12
N GLY A 232 21.15 -13.73 10.15
CA GLY A 232 21.99 -14.52 11.05
C GLY A 232 22.65 -13.71 12.16
N GLY A 233 22.21 -12.47 12.40
CA GLY A 233 22.65 -11.62 13.50
C GLY A 233 21.74 -11.69 14.74
N GLN A 234 22.14 -11.00 15.77
CA GLN A 234 21.37 -10.80 17.01
C GLN A 234 21.34 -9.33 17.37
N ASN A 235 20.15 -8.73 17.39
CA ASN A 235 19.99 -7.36 17.89
C ASN A 235 20.28 -7.32 19.39
N VAL A 236 21.20 -6.44 19.80
CA VAL A 236 21.61 -6.31 21.22
C VAL A 236 20.50 -5.80 22.12
N PHE A 237 19.47 -5.15 21.57
CA PHE A 237 18.29 -4.68 22.26
C PHE A 237 17.00 -5.44 21.89
N GLY A 238 17.13 -6.60 21.25
CA GLY A 238 16.01 -7.47 20.91
C GLY A 238 15.30 -8.12 22.10
N ASP A 239 15.79 -7.93 23.33
CA ASP A 239 15.17 -8.34 24.59
C ASP A 239 14.12 -7.34 25.13
N ILE A 240 14.05 -6.14 24.57
CA ILE A 240 13.06 -5.12 24.94
C ILE A 240 11.79 -5.36 24.13
N GLU A 241 10.67 -5.65 24.83
CA GLU A 241 9.36 -5.91 24.24
C GLU A 241 8.66 -4.59 23.84
N ASP A 242 9.25 -3.89 22.87
CA ASP A 242 8.71 -2.68 22.22
C ASP A 242 9.30 -2.61 20.80
N ASN A 243 8.78 -1.73 19.96
CA ASN A 243 9.32 -1.51 18.61
C ASN A 243 10.61 -0.67 18.63
N TRP A 244 10.67 0.31 19.52
CA TRP A 244 11.77 1.25 19.67
C TRP A 244 12.02 1.56 21.13
N ALA A 245 13.26 1.86 21.48
CA ALA A 245 13.61 2.32 22.83
C ALA A 245 14.66 3.42 22.80
N THR A 246 14.59 4.28 23.81
CA THR A 246 15.70 5.17 24.15
C THR A 246 16.48 4.53 25.30
N VAL A 247 17.76 4.30 25.08
CA VAL A 247 18.65 3.62 26.04
C VAL A 247 19.86 4.50 26.36
N SER A 248 20.52 4.25 27.50
CA SER A 248 21.74 4.98 27.84
C SER A 248 22.91 4.56 26.93
N LYS A 249 23.86 5.46 26.73
CA LYS A 249 25.11 5.12 26.02
C LYS A 249 25.91 4.06 26.76
N GLU A 250 25.88 4.08 28.09
CA GLU A 250 26.54 3.10 28.92
C GLU A 250 25.98 1.69 28.67
N ASP A 251 24.65 1.52 28.66
CA ASP A 251 24.02 0.23 28.34
C ASP A 251 24.36 -0.22 26.92
N ALA A 252 24.32 0.70 25.92
CA ALA A 252 24.69 0.39 24.56
C ALA A 252 26.13 -0.10 24.42
N VAL A 253 27.06 0.49 25.16
CA VAL A 253 28.48 0.07 25.20
C VAL A 253 28.62 -1.27 25.96
N GLU A 254 27.91 -1.47 27.06
CA GLU A 254 27.98 -2.70 27.88
C GLU A 254 27.49 -3.92 27.08
N ARG A 255 26.51 -3.75 26.21
CA ARG A 255 26.00 -4.85 25.36
C ARG A 255 26.98 -5.29 24.27
N ALA A 256 28.04 -4.52 24.06
CA ALA A 256 29.20 -4.87 23.25
C ALA A 256 28.82 -5.38 21.84
N ALA A 257 28.16 -4.54 21.05
CA ALA A 257 27.83 -4.85 19.67
C ALA A 257 29.10 -5.06 18.81
N ASP A 258 29.09 -6.08 17.95
CA ASP A 258 30.15 -6.35 16.99
C ASP A 258 29.97 -5.44 15.73
N VAL A 259 28.73 -5.07 15.43
CA VAL A 259 28.33 -4.28 14.26
C VAL A 259 27.33 -3.21 14.70
N VAL A 260 27.49 -2.01 14.18
CA VAL A 260 26.49 -0.94 14.28
C VAL A 260 25.90 -0.66 12.90
N VAL A 261 24.59 -0.83 12.79
CA VAL A 261 23.81 -0.41 11.63
C VAL A 261 23.24 0.96 11.93
N ILE A 262 23.58 1.94 11.14
CA ILE A 262 23.09 3.32 11.28
C ILE A 262 21.95 3.52 10.28
N ILE A 263 20.80 4.00 10.76
CA ILE A 263 19.71 4.42 9.89
C ILE A 263 20.07 5.81 9.38
N ASP A 264 20.28 5.94 8.07
CA ASP A 264 20.60 7.20 7.40
C ASP A 264 19.31 7.73 6.75
N TYR A 265 18.99 8.98 7.05
CA TYR A 265 17.81 9.69 6.50
C TYR A 265 18.22 10.69 5.41
N GLY A 266 19.39 10.54 4.80
CA GLY A 266 19.84 11.38 3.69
C GLY A 266 20.21 12.82 4.09
N THR A 267 20.54 13.08 5.37
CA THR A 267 20.85 14.44 5.90
C THR A 267 22.34 14.69 6.09
#